data_269b4b7f4b21be360cb0b692fe2019ea
#
_entry.id   269b4b7f4b21be360cb0b692fe2019ea
#
_cell.length_a   1.000
_cell.length_b   1.000
_cell.length_c   1.000
_cell.angle_alpha   90.00
_cell.angle_beta   90.00
_cell.angle_gamma   90.00
#
_symmetry.space_group_name_H-M   'P 1'
#
loop_
_entity.id
_entity.type
_entity.pdbx_description
1 polymer ?
#
loop_
_entity_poly.entity_id
_entity_poly.type
_entity_poly.pdbx_seq_one_letter_code
_entity_poly.pdbx_strand_id
1 'polypeptide(L)'
;MLGRKLPDSQGHDAAQTAPVKASSEIAAFRLTVIFMLTVILAFLGVEGWRTWRDYHSAFSSARDSVTNLARATAQHAEDAIRQVDVLTAALGERVEGDGLQNIDVPRIHKLLVQQAKLMPQLHGLFIYGPDGHWIVTDKENIPDPANNADRDYFQYHRTHTDRNVRIGDVVKSKSTDDLIIPISRRLNNPDGSFAGVLLGTIKVSYFVDYYGDFKIDDKGALVLALRNGTILVRRPFIASVIGQSLADSEVFKNYLPYSNQGIAEVRAVVDGTQRLYGYRALTTYPLVVETGLSRESIIAPWRWDLIKTGFVLMSVITAFTIFGWIVLGQLRQRMVMEKDLRRAHQAMKDMALTDSLTGLANRRRLDTALADEIRLARRQGSSISLIMIDVDHFKLYNDTYGHAAGDDCLSAVGQAIARAVKRPGDLAVRYGGEEFSVLLPNTDIRGAALVAEDILETIRSLQMEHSAHPLGHVTASAGIAVGKPAEQDVSPAVLIESADKMLYAAKQQGRDRYCSGGDSGLECDGP
;
A
#
# COMPACT_ATOMS: atom_id res chain seq x y z
N MET A 1 -40.18 -48.48 20.48
CA MET A 1 -39.99 -47.81 21.79
C MET A 1 -39.40 -46.44 21.54
N LEU A 2 -40.22 -45.43 21.58
CA LEU A 2 -39.90 -44.06 21.17
C LEU A 2 -39.59 -43.22 22.41
N GLY A 3 -38.34 -42.78 22.54
CA GLY A 3 -37.91 -41.83 23.54
C GLY A 3 -38.07 -40.41 23.06
N ARG A 4 -39.10 -39.71 23.51
CA ARG A 4 -39.32 -38.27 23.30
C ARG A 4 -38.39 -37.47 24.22
N LYS A 5 -37.46 -36.71 23.66
CA LYS A 5 -36.71 -35.64 24.36
C LYS A 5 -37.58 -34.39 24.43
N LEU A 6 -37.77 -33.85 25.61
CA LEU A 6 -38.34 -32.53 25.90
C LEU A 6 -37.31 -31.45 25.59
N PRO A 7 -37.75 -30.23 25.18
CA PRO A 7 -36.81 -29.15 24.87
C PRO A 7 -36.34 -28.44 26.15
N ASP A 8 -35.03 -28.21 26.19
CA ASP A 8 -34.32 -27.50 27.23
C ASP A 8 -34.63 -26.00 27.26
N SER A 9 -34.63 -25.50 28.46
CA SER A 9 -34.86 -24.18 28.96
C SER A 9 -33.99 -23.08 28.28
N GLN A 10 -34.58 -22.20 27.50
CA GLN A 10 -33.99 -20.89 27.14
C GLN A 10 -34.17 -19.91 28.33
N GLY A 11 -33.17 -19.72 29.14
CA GLY A 11 -33.31 -18.78 30.26
C GLY A 11 -31.96 -18.26 30.85
N HIS A 12 -30.82 -18.73 30.38
CA HIS A 12 -29.54 -18.39 31.04
C HIS A 12 -28.51 -17.66 30.14
N ASP A 13 -28.82 -17.30 28.89
CA ASP A 13 -27.79 -16.82 27.96
C ASP A 13 -27.64 -15.28 27.86
N ALA A 14 -28.45 -14.49 28.52
CA ALA A 14 -28.42 -13.02 28.32
C ALA A 14 -27.29 -12.29 29.06
N ALA A 15 -26.68 -12.91 30.08
CA ALA A 15 -25.63 -12.23 30.90
C ALA A 15 -24.18 -12.52 30.45
N GLN A 16 -23.93 -13.57 29.66
CA GLN A 16 -22.57 -13.99 29.27
C GLN A 16 -22.17 -13.53 27.86
N THR A 17 -23.07 -12.97 27.05
CA THR A 17 -22.78 -12.63 25.63
C THR A 17 -22.15 -11.25 25.42
N ALA A 18 -22.14 -10.37 26.41
CA ALA A 18 -21.64 -9.00 26.25
C ALA A 18 -20.09 -8.89 26.13
N PRO A 19 -19.25 -9.62 26.89
CA PRO A 19 -17.78 -9.52 26.73
C PRO A 19 -17.26 -10.23 25.48
N VAL A 20 -17.96 -11.26 24.98
CA VAL A 20 -17.55 -12.03 23.78
C VAL A 20 -17.74 -11.21 22.51
N LYS A 21 -18.77 -10.37 22.40
CA LYS A 21 -19.00 -9.52 21.22
C LYS A 21 -17.97 -8.40 21.07
N ALA A 22 -17.59 -7.72 22.15
CA ALA A 22 -16.56 -6.68 22.11
C ALA A 22 -15.18 -7.23 21.72
N SER A 23 -14.83 -8.45 22.13
CA SER A 23 -13.58 -9.11 21.75
C SER A 23 -13.57 -9.52 20.27
N SER A 24 -14.71 -9.92 19.69
CA SER A 24 -14.81 -10.30 18.29
C SER A 24 -14.70 -9.09 17.34
N GLU A 25 -15.20 -7.93 17.72
CA GLU A 25 -15.09 -6.70 16.92
C GLU A 25 -13.67 -6.13 16.90
N ILE A 26 -12.96 -6.18 18.05
CA ILE A 26 -11.54 -5.83 18.12
C ILE A 26 -10.71 -6.80 17.28
N ALA A 27 -11.02 -8.08 17.29
CA ALA A 27 -10.36 -9.09 16.48
C ALA A 27 -10.61 -8.86 14.99
N ALA A 28 -11.84 -8.56 14.57
CA ALA A 28 -12.16 -8.22 13.18
C ALA A 28 -11.41 -6.97 12.70
N PHE A 29 -11.34 -5.93 13.53
CA PHE A 29 -10.56 -4.73 13.22
C PHE A 29 -9.07 -5.03 13.04
N ARG A 30 -8.46 -5.79 13.96
CA ARG A 30 -7.05 -6.21 13.86
C ARG A 30 -6.79 -7.03 12.59
N LEU A 31 -7.67 -7.95 12.26
CA LEU A 31 -7.60 -8.75 11.04
C LEU A 31 -7.66 -7.88 9.78
N THR A 32 -8.55 -6.90 9.73
CA THR A 32 -8.65 -5.96 8.61
C THR A 32 -7.37 -5.14 8.44
N VAL A 33 -6.81 -4.61 9.53
CA VAL A 33 -5.54 -3.85 9.50
C VAL A 33 -4.38 -4.74 9.06
N ILE A 34 -4.28 -5.97 9.58
CA ILE A 34 -3.24 -6.94 9.19
C ILE A 34 -3.38 -7.28 7.71
N PHE A 35 -4.59 -7.54 7.22
CA PHE A 35 -4.86 -7.81 5.82
C PHE A 35 -4.42 -6.64 4.92
N MET A 36 -4.80 -5.41 5.27
CA MET A 36 -4.40 -4.20 4.51
C MET A 36 -2.87 -4.04 4.48
N LEU A 37 -2.20 -4.21 5.62
CA LEU A 37 -0.73 -4.15 5.71
C LEU A 37 -0.08 -5.25 4.87
N THR A 38 -0.62 -6.46 4.89
CA THR A 38 -0.11 -7.59 4.09
C THR A 38 -0.24 -7.30 2.60
N VAL A 39 -1.37 -6.75 2.15
CA VAL A 39 -1.59 -6.37 0.74
C VAL A 39 -0.61 -5.27 0.31
N ILE A 40 -0.40 -4.24 1.14
CA ILE A 40 0.56 -3.16 0.87
C ILE A 40 1.99 -3.72 0.78
N LEU A 41 2.39 -4.57 1.72
CA LEU A 41 3.73 -5.19 1.73
C LEU A 41 3.93 -6.12 0.53
N ALA A 42 2.93 -6.90 0.16
CA ALA A 42 2.98 -7.75 -1.04
C ALA A 42 3.12 -6.91 -2.30
N PHE A 43 2.37 -5.82 -2.42
CA PHE A 43 2.47 -4.89 -3.54
C PHE A 43 3.85 -4.23 -3.62
N LEU A 44 4.38 -3.74 -2.47
CA LEU A 44 5.74 -3.19 -2.39
C LEU A 44 6.81 -4.21 -2.79
N GLY A 45 6.65 -5.47 -2.38
CA GLY A 45 7.56 -6.56 -2.74
C GLY A 45 7.57 -6.84 -4.24
N VAL A 46 6.39 -6.91 -4.86
CA VAL A 46 6.24 -7.15 -6.31
C VAL A 46 6.81 -5.98 -7.11
N GLU A 47 6.47 -4.73 -6.76
CA GLU A 47 6.96 -3.55 -7.48
C GLU A 47 8.46 -3.33 -7.26
N GLY A 48 8.98 -3.59 -6.06
CA GLY A 48 10.41 -3.56 -5.78
C GLY A 48 11.19 -4.56 -6.61
N TRP A 49 10.70 -5.81 -6.70
CA TRP A 49 11.30 -6.85 -7.54
C TRP A 49 11.23 -6.50 -9.03
N ARG A 50 10.08 -5.98 -9.51
CA ARG A 50 9.91 -5.52 -10.89
C ARG A 50 10.90 -4.40 -11.23
N THR A 51 10.98 -3.37 -10.39
CA THR A 51 11.89 -2.22 -10.56
C THR A 51 13.36 -2.67 -10.61
N TRP A 52 13.75 -3.57 -9.73
CA TRP A 52 15.09 -4.17 -9.73
C TRP A 52 15.37 -4.95 -11.02
N ARG A 53 14.44 -5.79 -11.46
CA ARG A 53 14.55 -6.57 -12.70
C ARG A 53 14.68 -5.64 -13.92
N ASP A 54 13.85 -4.61 -13.99
CA ASP A 54 13.82 -3.69 -15.14
C ASP A 54 15.12 -2.86 -15.22
N TYR A 55 15.70 -2.48 -14.08
CA TYR A 55 17.04 -1.86 -14.04
C TYR A 55 18.11 -2.78 -14.63
N HIS A 56 18.17 -4.03 -14.20
CA HIS A 56 19.14 -4.99 -14.73
C HIS A 56 18.91 -5.32 -16.19
N SER A 57 17.66 -5.42 -16.62
CA SER A 57 17.28 -5.65 -18.02
C SER A 57 17.71 -4.48 -18.91
N ALA A 58 17.57 -3.22 -18.46
CA ALA A 58 18.03 -2.05 -19.22
C ALA A 58 19.53 -2.09 -19.50
N PHE A 59 20.33 -2.40 -18.48
CA PHE A 59 21.79 -2.54 -18.67
C PHE A 59 22.17 -3.76 -19.52
N SER A 60 21.48 -4.90 -19.39
CA SER A 60 21.71 -6.05 -20.26
C SER A 60 21.44 -5.73 -21.72
N SER A 61 20.29 -5.11 -22.00
CA SER A 61 19.91 -4.69 -23.36
C SER A 61 20.88 -3.65 -23.93
N ALA A 62 21.36 -2.73 -23.10
CA ALA A 62 22.36 -1.75 -23.52
C ALA A 62 23.71 -2.41 -23.86
N ARG A 63 24.16 -3.42 -23.09
CA ARG A 63 25.36 -4.21 -23.38
C ARG A 63 25.25 -4.94 -24.71
N ASP A 64 24.12 -5.58 -24.96
CA ASP A 64 23.87 -6.28 -26.24
C ASP A 64 23.84 -5.27 -27.39
N SER A 65 23.22 -4.11 -27.19
CA SER A 65 23.14 -3.06 -28.20
C SER A 65 24.51 -2.51 -28.58
N VAL A 66 25.34 -2.13 -27.60
CA VAL A 66 26.69 -1.59 -27.89
C VAL A 66 27.59 -2.66 -28.51
N THR A 67 27.45 -3.93 -28.12
CA THR A 67 28.22 -5.04 -28.69
C THR A 67 27.85 -5.28 -30.15
N ASN A 68 26.56 -5.32 -30.45
CA ASN A 68 26.06 -5.52 -31.81
C ASN A 68 26.40 -4.35 -32.72
N LEU A 69 26.27 -3.13 -32.19
CA LEU A 69 26.62 -1.91 -32.91
C LEU A 69 28.12 -1.84 -33.21
N ALA A 70 28.98 -2.16 -32.22
CA ALA A 70 30.43 -2.21 -32.41
C ALA A 70 30.81 -3.26 -33.48
N ARG A 71 30.13 -4.42 -33.49
CA ARG A 71 30.36 -5.46 -34.51
C ARG A 71 29.96 -5.01 -35.90
N ALA A 72 28.75 -4.45 -36.05
CA ALA A 72 28.24 -3.99 -37.34
C ALA A 72 29.10 -2.86 -37.91
N THR A 73 29.49 -1.90 -37.07
CA THR A 73 30.32 -0.75 -37.44
C THR A 73 31.74 -1.19 -37.82
N ALA A 74 32.32 -2.13 -37.05
CA ALA A 74 33.64 -2.68 -37.37
C ALA A 74 33.62 -3.44 -38.71
N GLN A 75 32.59 -4.25 -38.96
CA GLN A 75 32.43 -4.96 -40.22
C GLN A 75 32.33 -3.99 -41.40
N HIS A 76 31.48 -2.95 -41.29
CA HIS A 76 31.36 -1.93 -42.34
C HIS A 76 32.67 -1.21 -42.60
N ALA A 77 33.40 -0.81 -41.55
CA ALA A 77 34.72 -0.17 -41.70
C ALA A 77 35.72 -1.10 -42.38
N GLU A 78 35.75 -2.37 -41.98
CA GLU A 78 36.62 -3.38 -42.58
C GLU A 78 36.32 -3.58 -44.08
N ASP A 79 35.04 -3.71 -44.43
CA ASP A 79 34.60 -3.93 -45.82
C ASP A 79 34.91 -2.69 -46.71
N ALA A 80 34.63 -1.49 -46.22
CA ALA A 80 34.94 -0.27 -46.94
C ALA A 80 36.44 -0.11 -47.23
N ILE A 81 37.29 -0.41 -46.25
CA ILE A 81 38.73 -0.31 -46.41
C ILE A 81 39.26 -1.44 -47.27
N ARG A 82 38.76 -2.69 -47.10
CA ARG A 82 39.17 -3.86 -47.88
C ARG A 82 38.92 -3.64 -49.36
N GLN A 83 37.80 -3.03 -49.75
CA GLN A 83 37.52 -2.76 -51.15
C GLN A 83 38.58 -1.79 -51.77
N VAL A 84 38.99 -0.77 -51.04
CA VAL A 84 40.02 0.17 -51.47
C VAL A 84 41.39 -0.50 -51.50
N ASP A 85 41.67 -1.36 -50.51
CA ASP A 85 42.92 -2.11 -50.39
C ASP A 85 43.12 -3.10 -51.55
N VAL A 86 42.09 -3.91 -51.86
CA VAL A 86 42.12 -4.82 -52.99
C VAL A 86 42.28 -4.07 -54.32
N LEU A 87 41.56 -2.95 -54.49
CA LEU A 87 41.68 -2.13 -55.67
C LEU A 87 43.09 -1.54 -55.83
N THR A 88 43.65 -1.00 -54.78
CA THR A 88 45.03 -0.43 -54.82
C THR A 88 46.09 -1.51 -54.99
N ALA A 89 45.87 -2.73 -54.50
CA ALA A 89 46.78 -3.86 -54.76
C ALA A 89 46.79 -4.24 -56.26
N ALA A 90 45.60 -4.43 -56.86
CA ALA A 90 45.47 -4.77 -58.30
C ALA A 90 46.02 -3.66 -59.24
N LEU A 91 45.73 -2.40 -58.88
CA LEU A 91 46.29 -1.25 -59.62
C LEU A 91 47.79 -1.17 -59.48
N GLY A 92 48.35 -1.44 -58.27
CA GLY A 92 49.76 -1.41 -58.01
C GLY A 92 50.51 -2.44 -58.82
N GLU A 93 50.07 -3.69 -58.89
CA GLU A 93 50.64 -4.74 -59.72
C GLU A 93 50.67 -4.34 -61.23
N ARG A 94 49.58 -3.73 -61.66
CA ARG A 94 49.48 -3.28 -63.07
C ARG A 94 50.45 -2.13 -63.38
N VAL A 95 50.52 -1.14 -62.50
CA VAL A 95 51.42 0.02 -62.68
C VAL A 95 52.89 -0.39 -62.56
N GLU A 96 53.24 -1.29 -61.65
CA GLU A 96 54.58 -1.85 -61.54
C GLU A 96 54.95 -2.67 -62.80
N GLY A 97 53.98 -3.48 -63.31
CA GLY A 97 54.21 -4.29 -64.52
C GLY A 97 54.40 -3.47 -65.80
N ASP A 98 53.65 -2.35 -65.97
CA ASP A 98 53.81 -1.44 -67.10
C ASP A 98 55.09 -0.55 -66.94
N GLY A 99 55.59 -0.39 -65.71
CA GLY A 99 56.64 0.52 -65.30
C GLY A 99 56.17 1.97 -65.23
N LEU A 100 56.48 2.67 -64.12
CA LEU A 100 55.94 4.02 -63.83
C LEU A 100 56.39 5.06 -64.88
N GLN A 101 57.55 4.85 -65.46
CA GLN A 101 58.08 5.76 -66.49
C GLN A 101 57.42 5.58 -67.88
N ASN A 102 56.80 4.40 -68.13
CA ASN A 102 56.18 4.07 -69.38
C ASN A 102 54.65 3.99 -69.29
N ILE A 103 54.08 4.50 -68.21
CA ILE A 103 52.64 4.41 -67.96
C ILE A 103 51.84 5.18 -68.99
N ASP A 104 50.81 4.58 -69.57
CA ASP A 104 49.81 5.24 -70.41
C ASP A 104 48.84 6.02 -69.56
N VAL A 105 49.20 7.28 -69.26
CA VAL A 105 48.45 8.16 -68.37
C VAL A 105 46.95 8.30 -68.79
N PRO A 106 46.58 8.55 -70.05
CA PRO A 106 45.17 8.59 -70.45
C PRO A 106 44.40 7.31 -70.19
N ARG A 107 44.99 6.16 -70.42
CA ARG A 107 44.37 4.85 -70.17
C ARG A 107 44.18 4.58 -68.69
N ILE A 108 45.20 4.85 -67.89
CA ILE A 108 45.11 4.69 -66.43
C ILE A 108 44.11 5.70 -65.83
N HIS A 109 44.14 6.97 -66.23
CA HIS A 109 43.13 7.96 -65.82
C HIS A 109 41.73 7.45 -66.04
N LYS A 110 41.39 6.96 -67.26
CA LYS A 110 40.08 6.43 -67.59
C LYS A 110 39.70 5.24 -66.67
N LEU A 111 40.67 4.36 -66.34
CA LEU A 111 40.48 3.27 -65.42
C LEU A 111 40.20 3.75 -64.00
N LEU A 112 40.97 4.70 -63.49
CA LEU A 112 40.76 5.31 -62.17
C LEU A 112 39.38 5.93 -62.06
N VAL A 113 38.94 6.71 -63.08
CA VAL A 113 37.63 7.35 -63.11
C VAL A 113 36.51 6.28 -63.11
N GLN A 114 36.66 5.18 -63.83
CA GLN A 114 35.69 4.09 -63.85
C GLN A 114 35.57 3.41 -62.46
N GLN A 115 36.69 3.13 -61.84
CA GLN A 115 36.76 2.52 -60.51
C GLN A 115 36.18 3.44 -59.42
N ALA A 116 36.53 4.74 -59.47
CA ALA A 116 36.00 5.73 -58.51
C ALA A 116 34.46 5.85 -58.62
N LYS A 117 33.87 5.73 -59.78
CA LYS A 117 32.40 5.75 -59.97
C LYS A 117 31.68 4.54 -59.40
N LEU A 118 32.37 3.40 -59.29
CA LEU A 118 31.82 2.13 -58.77
C LEU A 118 31.86 2.07 -57.23
N MET A 119 32.61 2.95 -56.56
CA MET A 119 32.90 2.88 -55.12
C MET A 119 32.47 4.18 -54.44
N PRO A 120 31.24 4.27 -53.92
CA PRO A 120 30.72 5.50 -53.29
C PRO A 120 31.55 6.02 -52.12
N GLN A 121 32.26 5.11 -51.42
CA GLN A 121 33.13 5.47 -50.30
C GLN A 121 34.41 6.15 -50.75
N LEU A 122 34.82 5.96 -52.00
CA LEU A 122 36.10 6.44 -52.50
C LEU A 122 36.01 7.96 -52.78
N HIS A 123 36.91 8.72 -52.18
CA HIS A 123 37.10 10.12 -52.51
C HIS A 123 37.91 10.30 -53.79
N GLY A 124 39.01 9.53 -53.94
CA GLY A 124 39.83 9.58 -55.13
C GLY A 124 40.95 8.56 -55.11
N LEU A 125 41.55 8.36 -56.30
CA LEU A 125 42.71 7.51 -56.57
C LEU A 125 43.83 8.38 -57.14
N PHE A 126 45.05 8.17 -56.67
CA PHE A 126 46.21 8.99 -57.03
C PHE A 126 47.42 8.11 -57.16
N ILE A 127 48.24 8.37 -58.16
CA ILE A 127 49.56 7.76 -58.34
C ILE A 127 50.58 8.89 -58.33
N TYR A 128 51.52 8.76 -57.43
CA TYR A 128 52.61 9.74 -57.22
C TYR A 128 53.92 9.17 -57.65
N GLY A 129 54.77 9.99 -58.24
CA GLY A 129 56.14 9.68 -58.57
C GLY A 129 57.08 9.64 -57.34
N PRO A 130 58.36 9.28 -57.52
CA PRO A 130 59.33 9.13 -56.42
C PRO A 130 59.64 10.46 -55.71
N ASP A 131 59.36 11.57 -56.29
CA ASP A 131 59.48 12.94 -55.76
C ASP A 131 58.16 13.50 -55.20
N GLY A 132 57.04 12.69 -55.26
CA GLY A 132 55.76 13.04 -54.73
C GLY A 132 54.85 13.86 -55.68
N HIS A 133 55.29 14.15 -56.90
CA HIS A 133 54.38 14.82 -57.85
C HIS A 133 53.30 13.88 -58.35
N TRP A 134 52.17 14.43 -58.80
CA TRP A 134 51.02 13.64 -59.25
C TRP A 134 51.24 13.19 -60.68
N ILE A 135 51.31 11.89 -60.92
CA ILE A 135 51.40 11.30 -62.27
C ILE A 135 50.00 11.15 -62.89
N VAL A 136 49.09 10.53 -62.14
CA VAL A 136 47.72 10.31 -62.62
C VAL A 136 46.75 10.26 -61.44
N THR A 137 45.53 10.72 -61.66
CA THR A 137 44.43 10.67 -60.73
C THR A 137 43.09 10.48 -61.47
N ASP A 138 42.03 10.14 -60.73
CA ASP A 138 40.65 10.12 -61.19
C ASP A 138 40.03 11.50 -61.34
N LYS A 139 40.71 12.56 -60.85
CA LYS A 139 40.21 13.94 -60.89
C LYS A 139 40.50 14.59 -62.26
N GLU A 140 39.55 15.42 -62.70
CA GLU A 140 39.72 16.20 -63.93
C GLU A 140 40.74 17.32 -63.80
N ASN A 141 40.80 17.94 -62.63
CA ASN A 141 41.71 19.04 -62.35
C ASN A 141 42.80 18.61 -61.37
N ILE A 142 44.05 18.75 -61.78
CA ILE A 142 45.24 18.55 -60.93
C ILE A 142 45.70 19.95 -60.45
N PRO A 143 45.79 20.20 -59.14
CA PRO A 143 46.35 21.47 -58.64
C PRO A 143 47.79 21.68 -59.11
N ASP A 144 48.16 22.94 -59.37
CA ASP A 144 49.54 23.28 -59.73
C ASP A 144 50.19 24.19 -58.65
N PRO A 145 51.28 23.77 -58.01
CA PRO A 145 51.97 22.49 -58.11
C PRO A 145 51.28 21.39 -57.25
N ALA A 146 50.98 20.22 -57.86
CA ALA A 146 50.44 19.04 -57.18
C ALA A 146 51.60 18.13 -56.67
N ASN A 147 51.90 18.22 -55.41
CA ASN A 147 52.93 17.39 -54.80
C ASN A 147 52.53 16.94 -53.38
N ASN A 148 52.75 15.68 -53.05
CA ASN A 148 52.40 15.08 -51.77
C ASN A 148 53.62 14.50 -51.03
N ALA A 149 54.87 14.89 -51.38
CA ALA A 149 56.09 14.46 -50.73
C ALA A 149 56.14 14.79 -49.22
N ASP A 150 55.42 15.83 -48.81
CA ASP A 150 55.30 16.31 -47.43
C ASP A 150 54.36 15.42 -46.55
N ARG A 151 53.58 14.56 -47.14
CA ARG A 151 52.58 13.75 -46.43
C ARG A 151 53.21 12.57 -45.71
N ASP A 152 52.74 12.27 -44.49
CA ASP A 152 53.27 11.18 -43.66
C ASP A 152 53.24 9.82 -44.39
N TYR A 153 52.11 9.47 -45.05
CA TYR A 153 51.99 8.24 -45.79
C TYR A 153 53.03 8.13 -46.94
N PHE A 154 53.40 9.26 -47.59
CA PHE A 154 54.40 9.28 -48.63
C PHE A 154 55.81 9.08 -48.06
N GLN A 155 56.15 9.79 -46.97
CA GLN A 155 57.42 9.69 -46.28
C GLN A 155 57.64 8.28 -45.72
N TYR A 156 56.58 7.67 -45.21
CA TYR A 156 56.65 6.29 -44.74
C TYR A 156 57.06 5.34 -45.86
N HIS A 157 56.37 5.33 -47.00
CA HIS A 157 56.66 4.42 -48.09
C HIS A 157 58.04 4.69 -48.76
N ARG A 158 58.54 5.89 -48.69
CA ARG A 158 59.85 6.24 -49.17
C ARG A 158 60.97 5.59 -48.33
N THR A 159 60.75 5.42 -47.05
CA THR A 159 61.75 4.92 -46.07
C THR A 159 61.56 3.46 -45.71
N HIS A 160 60.37 2.87 -45.92
CA HIS A 160 60.06 1.49 -45.61
C HIS A 160 59.85 0.67 -46.87
N THR A 161 60.29 -0.58 -46.90
CA THR A 161 60.26 -1.47 -48.05
C THR A 161 59.08 -2.43 -48.04
N ASP A 162 58.26 -2.43 -46.98
CA ASP A 162 57.10 -3.31 -46.91
C ASP A 162 56.05 -2.96 -47.96
N ARG A 163 55.33 -3.98 -48.45
CA ARG A 163 54.27 -3.83 -49.46
C ARG A 163 52.86 -3.81 -48.87
N ASN A 164 52.77 -3.75 -47.57
CA ASN A 164 51.49 -3.73 -46.90
C ASN A 164 50.76 -2.41 -47.14
N VAL A 165 49.44 -2.45 -47.09
CA VAL A 165 48.63 -1.23 -47.08
C VAL A 165 48.85 -0.48 -45.80
N ARG A 166 49.07 0.84 -45.92
CA ARG A 166 49.09 1.77 -44.78
C ARG A 166 47.84 2.60 -44.73
N ILE A 167 47.15 2.59 -43.60
CA ILE A 167 46.06 3.51 -43.28
C ILE A 167 46.68 4.66 -42.49
N GLY A 168 46.61 5.87 -43.01
CA GLY A 168 47.18 7.03 -42.36
C GLY A 168 46.18 7.83 -41.54
N ASP A 169 46.67 8.84 -40.85
CA ASP A 169 45.85 9.84 -40.14
C ASP A 169 44.98 10.63 -41.11
N VAL A 170 43.85 11.16 -40.61
CA VAL A 170 42.98 12.02 -41.41
C VAL A 170 43.70 13.29 -41.86
N VAL A 171 43.63 13.56 -43.13
CA VAL A 171 44.23 14.78 -43.71
C VAL A 171 43.20 15.51 -44.56
N LYS A 172 43.41 16.80 -44.79
CA LYS A 172 42.67 17.54 -45.80
C LYS A 172 43.20 17.20 -47.18
N SER A 173 42.30 16.89 -48.09
CA SER A 173 42.61 16.64 -49.49
C SER A 173 43.14 17.91 -50.14
N LYS A 174 44.27 17.82 -50.90
CA LYS A 174 44.77 18.93 -51.68
C LYS A 174 43.93 19.24 -52.94
N SER A 175 43.03 18.29 -53.33
CA SER A 175 42.19 18.47 -54.52
C SER A 175 40.81 19.08 -54.21
N THR A 176 40.25 18.84 -52.99
CA THR A 176 38.83 19.24 -52.69
C THR A 176 38.68 19.86 -51.32
N ASP A 177 39.74 19.92 -50.49
CA ASP A 177 39.70 20.34 -49.08
C ASP A 177 38.85 19.46 -48.15
N ASP A 178 38.30 18.34 -48.64
CA ASP A 178 37.58 17.34 -47.84
C ASP A 178 38.51 16.66 -46.83
N LEU A 179 37.95 16.26 -45.69
CA LEU A 179 38.67 15.36 -44.77
C LEU A 179 38.64 13.95 -45.31
N ILE A 180 39.83 13.35 -45.48
CA ILE A 180 40.02 12.02 -46.06
C ILE A 180 40.89 11.13 -45.21
N ILE A 181 40.61 9.81 -45.26
CA ILE A 181 41.42 8.76 -44.72
C ILE A 181 42.30 8.21 -45.83
N PRO A 182 43.61 8.39 -45.79
CA PRO A 182 44.53 7.87 -46.80
C PRO A 182 44.78 6.38 -46.63
N ILE A 183 44.65 5.62 -47.75
CA ILE A 183 44.94 4.20 -47.84
C ILE A 183 46.01 4.07 -48.93
N SER A 184 47.26 3.86 -48.54
CA SER A 184 48.41 3.98 -49.41
C SER A 184 49.20 2.70 -49.54
N ARG A 185 49.83 2.51 -50.72
CA ARG A 185 50.77 1.42 -51.02
C ARG A 185 52.02 1.97 -51.66
N ARG A 186 53.14 1.35 -51.32
CA ARG A 186 54.42 1.59 -51.98
C ARG A 186 54.36 0.99 -53.42
N LEU A 187 54.90 1.72 -54.38
CA LEU A 187 55.22 1.25 -55.72
C LEU A 187 56.72 1.04 -55.85
N ASN A 188 57.12 -0.01 -56.49
CA ASN A 188 58.50 -0.38 -56.67
C ASN A 188 58.88 -0.48 -58.15
N ASN A 189 60.13 -0.13 -58.47
CA ASN A 189 60.76 -0.48 -59.70
C ASN A 189 61.10 -1.97 -59.77
N PRO A 190 61.39 -2.54 -60.94
CA PRO A 190 61.77 -3.96 -61.06
C PRO A 190 62.98 -4.39 -60.20
N ASP A 191 63.86 -3.46 -59.83
CA ASP A 191 64.97 -3.67 -58.94
C ASP A 191 64.63 -3.59 -57.44
N GLY A 192 63.35 -3.36 -57.09
CA GLY A 192 62.88 -3.15 -55.73
C GLY A 192 63.06 -1.75 -55.17
N SER A 193 63.68 -0.83 -55.92
CA SER A 193 63.81 0.56 -55.48
C SER A 193 62.46 1.29 -55.48
N PHE A 194 62.37 2.37 -54.69
CA PHE A 194 61.14 3.16 -54.57
C PHE A 194 60.78 3.87 -55.89
N ALA A 195 59.65 3.55 -56.45
CA ALA A 195 59.09 4.15 -57.65
C ALA A 195 58.06 5.24 -57.40
N GLY A 196 57.36 5.14 -56.25
CA GLY A 196 56.30 6.09 -55.94
C GLY A 196 55.27 5.54 -54.95
N VAL A 197 54.11 6.19 -54.89
CA VAL A 197 53.02 5.79 -54.01
C VAL A 197 51.71 5.75 -54.77
N LEU A 198 50.95 4.66 -54.59
CA LEU A 198 49.55 4.57 -54.99
C LEU A 198 48.71 4.88 -53.75
N LEU A 199 47.77 5.82 -53.90
CA LEU A 199 46.88 6.29 -52.86
C LEU A 199 45.42 6.14 -53.26
N GLY A 200 44.64 5.46 -52.45
CA GLY A 200 43.20 5.53 -52.40
C GLY A 200 42.76 6.34 -51.18
N THR A 201 41.76 7.13 -51.30
CA THR A 201 41.26 7.97 -50.19
C THR A 201 39.79 7.73 -49.94
N ILE A 202 39.37 7.59 -48.68
CA ILE A 202 37.97 7.49 -48.27
C ILE A 202 37.56 8.78 -47.60
N LYS A 203 36.34 9.32 -47.92
CA LYS A 203 35.80 10.49 -47.23
C LYS A 203 35.42 10.16 -45.80
N VAL A 204 35.80 11.03 -44.86
CA VAL A 204 35.33 10.94 -43.47
C VAL A 204 33.79 11.05 -43.43
N SER A 205 33.18 11.92 -44.28
CA SER A 205 31.72 12.06 -44.36
C SER A 205 31.00 10.76 -44.72
N TYR A 206 31.58 9.90 -45.57
CA TYR A 206 31.00 8.59 -45.89
C TYR A 206 30.71 7.76 -44.63
N PHE A 207 31.64 7.70 -43.70
CA PHE A 207 31.44 7.01 -42.44
C PHE A 207 30.49 7.77 -41.51
N VAL A 208 30.56 9.11 -41.47
CA VAL A 208 29.67 9.94 -40.64
C VAL A 208 28.21 9.76 -41.08
N ASP A 209 27.95 9.74 -42.40
CA ASP A 209 26.63 9.57 -42.97
C ASP A 209 26.08 8.15 -42.64
N TYR A 210 26.88 7.11 -42.90
CA TYR A 210 26.49 5.73 -42.54
C TYR A 210 26.24 5.54 -41.06
N TYR A 211 27.10 6.09 -40.20
CA TYR A 211 26.90 6.05 -38.77
C TYR A 211 25.73 6.92 -38.32
N GLY A 212 25.29 7.87 -39.17
CA GLY A 212 24.12 8.70 -39.00
C GLY A 212 22.84 7.89 -38.87
N ASP A 213 22.71 6.77 -39.56
CA ASP A 213 21.52 5.93 -39.61
C ASP A 213 21.32 5.07 -38.35
N PHE A 214 22.37 4.90 -37.54
CA PHE A 214 22.23 4.16 -36.28
C PHE A 214 21.48 4.96 -35.22
N LYS A 215 20.51 4.31 -34.56
CA LYS A 215 19.78 4.91 -33.44
C LYS A 215 20.62 4.87 -32.17
N ILE A 216 21.38 5.88 -31.93
CA ILE A 216 22.05 6.14 -30.64
C ILE A 216 21.47 7.39 -29.99
N ASP A 217 21.57 7.50 -28.67
CA ASP A 217 21.09 8.68 -27.95
C ASP A 217 21.93 9.94 -28.25
N ASP A 218 21.38 11.13 -27.96
CA ASP A 218 22.03 12.42 -28.26
C ASP A 218 23.39 12.59 -27.58
N LYS A 219 23.61 11.90 -26.47
CA LYS A 219 24.87 11.86 -25.73
C LYS A 219 25.69 10.62 -26.04
N GLY A 220 25.21 9.74 -26.91
CA GLY A 220 25.93 8.57 -27.39
C GLY A 220 27.14 8.95 -28.24
N ALA A 221 28.01 8.02 -28.50
CA ALA A 221 29.18 8.23 -29.35
C ALA A 221 29.50 6.99 -30.17
N LEU A 222 29.93 7.21 -31.42
CA LEU A 222 30.48 6.19 -32.27
C LEU A 222 31.81 6.71 -32.81
N VAL A 223 32.87 5.92 -32.68
CA VAL A 223 34.22 6.32 -33.05
C VAL A 223 34.87 5.22 -33.87
N LEU A 224 35.53 5.60 -34.95
CA LEU A 224 36.51 4.79 -35.67
C LEU A 224 37.87 5.44 -35.44
N ALA A 225 38.81 4.69 -34.90
CA ALA A 225 40.16 5.17 -34.61
C ALA A 225 41.23 4.19 -35.11
N LEU A 226 42.44 4.67 -35.30
CA LEU A 226 43.60 3.81 -35.47
C LEU A 226 43.90 3.10 -34.15
N ARG A 227 44.63 1.98 -34.23
CA ARG A 227 45.03 1.21 -33.04
C ARG A 227 45.97 1.99 -32.09
N ASN A 228 46.66 3.04 -32.59
CA ASN A 228 47.40 3.97 -31.76
C ASN A 228 46.55 5.01 -31.04
N GLY A 229 45.24 5.01 -31.26
CA GLY A 229 44.27 5.90 -30.66
C GLY A 229 43.86 7.09 -31.50
N THR A 230 44.49 7.37 -32.67
CA THR A 230 44.11 8.51 -33.51
C THR A 230 42.69 8.39 -34.02
N ILE A 231 41.83 9.38 -33.74
CA ILE A 231 40.44 9.42 -34.17
C ILE A 231 40.34 9.72 -35.66
N LEU A 232 39.78 8.79 -36.43
CA LEU A 232 39.50 8.96 -37.86
C LEU A 232 38.09 9.48 -38.12
N VAL A 233 37.12 8.97 -37.41
CA VAL A 233 35.72 9.31 -37.57
C VAL A 233 35.06 9.36 -36.18
N ARG A 234 34.16 10.32 -36.00
CA ARG A 234 33.34 10.37 -34.77
C ARG A 234 31.92 10.82 -35.11
N ARG A 235 30.93 10.21 -34.46
CA ARG A 235 29.55 10.68 -34.40
C ARG A 235 29.18 10.89 -32.91
N PRO A 236 28.58 12.05 -32.53
CA PRO A 236 28.36 13.26 -33.36
C PRO A 236 29.66 13.80 -33.91
N PHE A 237 29.60 14.35 -35.15
CA PHE A 237 30.79 14.89 -35.79
C PHE A 237 31.27 16.17 -35.09
N ILE A 238 32.52 16.21 -34.69
CA ILE A 238 33.20 17.36 -34.09
C ILE A 238 34.54 17.51 -34.79
N ALA A 239 34.64 18.52 -35.65
CA ALA A 239 35.83 18.71 -36.50
C ALA A 239 37.14 18.83 -35.71
N SER A 240 37.10 19.48 -34.55
CA SER A 240 38.29 19.66 -33.67
C SER A 240 38.79 18.39 -33.03
N VAL A 241 37.98 17.30 -33.00
CA VAL A 241 38.32 16.03 -32.35
C VAL A 241 38.95 15.04 -33.34
N ILE A 242 38.71 15.23 -34.65
CA ILE A 242 39.30 14.39 -35.68
C ILE A 242 40.83 14.58 -35.68
N GLY A 243 41.55 13.47 -35.67
CA GLY A 243 43.02 13.47 -35.55
C GLY A 243 43.55 13.55 -34.10
N GLN A 244 42.68 13.80 -33.11
CA GLN A 244 43.10 13.70 -31.70
C GLN A 244 43.29 12.25 -31.28
N SER A 245 44.07 12.05 -30.18
CA SER A 245 44.38 10.72 -29.68
C SER A 245 43.48 10.28 -28.52
N LEU A 246 42.98 9.04 -28.60
CA LEU A 246 42.32 8.30 -27.53
C LEU A 246 43.29 7.35 -26.77
N ALA A 247 44.57 7.39 -27.05
CA ALA A 247 45.54 6.50 -26.40
C ALA A 247 45.51 6.58 -24.87
N ASP A 248 45.13 7.72 -24.32
CA ASP A 248 44.97 7.94 -22.89
C ASP A 248 43.59 7.57 -22.33
N SER A 249 42.66 7.16 -23.16
CA SER A 249 41.34 6.70 -22.70
C SER A 249 41.44 5.36 -21.96
N GLU A 250 40.50 5.13 -21.03
CA GLU A 250 40.44 3.87 -20.28
C GLU A 250 40.28 2.66 -21.20
N VAL A 251 39.54 2.78 -22.31
CA VAL A 251 39.35 1.67 -23.26
C VAL A 251 40.70 1.28 -23.88
N PHE A 252 41.48 2.25 -24.34
CA PHE A 252 42.76 1.99 -24.96
C PHE A 252 43.85 1.54 -23.98
N LYS A 253 43.85 2.04 -22.74
CA LYS A 253 44.82 1.69 -21.71
C LYS A 253 44.54 0.39 -20.99
N ASN A 254 43.26 0.19 -20.60
CA ASN A 254 42.92 -0.84 -19.61
C ASN A 254 42.14 -2.03 -20.20
N TYR A 255 41.60 -1.92 -21.41
CA TYR A 255 40.76 -2.97 -22.00
C TYR A 255 41.33 -3.53 -23.30
N LEU A 256 41.65 -2.67 -24.26
CA LEU A 256 42.11 -3.05 -25.57
C LEU A 256 43.43 -3.87 -25.57
N PRO A 257 44.39 -3.66 -24.66
CA PRO A 257 45.61 -4.48 -24.59
C PRO A 257 45.36 -5.94 -24.22
N TYR A 258 44.24 -6.22 -23.51
CA TYR A 258 43.93 -7.57 -23.03
C TYR A 258 42.90 -8.29 -23.90
N SER A 259 42.06 -7.54 -24.62
CA SER A 259 41.03 -8.13 -25.48
C SER A 259 40.72 -7.25 -26.69
N ASN A 260 40.67 -7.87 -27.86
CA ASN A 260 40.29 -7.16 -29.10
C ASN A 260 38.82 -6.76 -29.17
N GLN A 261 37.98 -7.20 -28.25
CA GLN A 261 36.56 -6.82 -28.16
C GLN A 261 36.06 -6.91 -26.72
N GLY A 262 35.12 -6.07 -26.36
CA GLY A 262 34.59 -6.07 -25.02
C GLY A 262 33.61 -4.92 -24.76
N ILE A 263 33.27 -4.80 -23.50
CA ILE A 263 32.41 -3.75 -22.99
C ILE A 263 33.14 -3.05 -21.85
N ALA A 264 33.07 -1.71 -21.84
CA ALA A 264 33.67 -0.89 -20.79
C ALA A 264 32.68 0.21 -20.36
N GLU A 265 32.47 0.36 -19.07
CA GLU A 265 31.72 1.52 -18.53
C GLU A 265 32.73 2.56 -18.05
N VAL A 266 32.94 3.60 -18.82
CA VAL A 266 33.99 4.59 -18.61
C VAL A 266 33.52 6.01 -18.90
N ARG A 267 34.30 6.98 -18.42
CA ARG A 267 34.12 8.37 -18.75
C ARG A 267 34.90 8.71 -20.02
N ALA A 268 34.18 9.26 -21.03
CA ALA A 268 34.78 9.66 -22.27
C ALA A 268 35.77 10.83 -22.08
N VAL A 269 36.97 10.70 -22.65
CA VAL A 269 38.02 11.73 -22.56
C VAL A 269 37.62 12.99 -23.32
N VAL A 270 36.87 12.83 -24.43
CA VAL A 270 36.53 13.91 -25.34
C VAL A 270 35.52 14.91 -24.72
N ASP A 271 34.49 14.43 -24.01
CA ASP A 271 33.36 15.27 -23.55
C ASP A 271 32.96 15.00 -22.10
N GLY A 272 33.71 14.15 -21.37
CA GLY A 272 33.45 13.84 -19.96
C GLY A 272 32.17 13.04 -19.68
N THR A 273 31.44 12.60 -20.70
CA THR A 273 30.19 11.86 -20.54
C THR A 273 30.46 10.43 -20.10
N GLN A 274 29.72 9.94 -19.11
CA GLN A 274 29.77 8.54 -18.69
C GLN A 274 28.97 7.68 -19.66
N ARG A 275 29.66 6.70 -20.29
CA ARG A 275 29.06 5.81 -21.29
C ARG A 275 29.39 4.36 -21.03
N LEU A 276 28.48 3.53 -21.47
CA LEU A 276 28.74 2.11 -21.68
C LEU A 276 29.23 1.93 -23.12
N TYR A 277 30.49 1.61 -23.29
CA TYR A 277 31.12 1.37 -24.58
C TYR A 277 31.18 -0.10 -24.90
N GLY A 278 30.75 -0.45 -26.15
CA GLY A 278 31.21 -1.66 -26.82
C GLY A 278 32.39 -1.31 -27.72
N TYR A 279 33.50 -2.01 -27.62
CA TYR A 279 34.66 -1.80 -28.47
C TYR A 279 35.06 -3.06 -29.22
N ARG A 280 35.62 -2.86 -30.44
CA ARG A 280 36.17 -3.93 -31.29
C ARG A 280 37.32 -3.46 -32.11
N ALA A 281 38.48 -4.12 -31.95
CA ALA A 281 39.60 -3.98 -32.85
C ALA A 281 39.42 -4.90 -34.06
N LEU A 282 39.71 -4.37 -35.24
CA LEU A 282 39.74 -5.16 -36.47
C LEU A 282 40.96 -6.07 -36.48
N THR A 283 40.84 -7.23 -37.11
CA THR A 283 41.93 -8.20 -37.19
C THR A 283 42.84 -7.97 -38.38
N THR A 284 42.28 -7.47 -39.48
CA THR A 284 43.01 -7.26 -40.74
C THR A 284 43.69 -5.90 -40.80
N TYR A 285 43.09 -4.89 -40.22
CA TYR A 285 43.59 -3.49 -40.27
C TYR A 285 43.80 -2.94 -38.87
N PRO A 286 44.74 -2.02 -38.68
CA PRO A 286 45.05 -1.43 -37.38
C PRO A 286 43.99 -0.40 -36.95
N LEU A 287 42.74 -0.86 -36.86
CA LEU A 287 41.57 -0.02 -36.54
C LEU A 287 40.85 -0.55 -35.31
N VAL A 288 40.20 0.37 -34.62
CA VAL A 288 39.35 0.11 -33.45
C VAL A 288 38.07 0.91 -33.63
N VAL A 289 36.98 0.24 -33.35
CA VAL A 289 35.63 0.87 -33.28
C VAL A 289 35.22 0.90 -31.82
N GLU A 290 34.69 2.04 -31.40
CA GLU A 290 34.03 2.23 -30.12
C GLU A 290 32.61 2.73 -30.35
N THR A 291 31.62 2.11 -29.69
CA THR A 291 30.21 2.54 -29.72
C THR A 291 29.71 2.69 -28.30
N GLY A 292 29.32 3.91 -27.92
CA GLY A 292 28.93 4.25 -26.55
C GLY A 292 27.49 4.72 -26.46
N LEU A 293 26.74 4.16 -25.51
CA LEU A 293 25.45 4.69 -25.05
C LEU A 293 25.65 5.42 -23.73
N SER A 294 25.02 6.59 -23.58
CA SER A 294 25.14 7.33 -22.32
C SER A 294 24.45 6.60 -21.19
N ARG A 295 25.05 6.61 -20.00
CA ARG A 295 24.41 6.03 -18.80
C ARG A 295 23.05 6.68 -18.55
N GLU A 296 22.93 7.97 -18.81
CA GLU A 296 21.69 8.70 -18.63
C GLU A 296 20.57 8.16 -19.52
N SER A 297 20.84 7.87 -20.80
CA SER A 297 19.84 7.30 -21.72
C SER A 297 19.44 5.88 -21.35
N ILE A 298 20.39 5.09 -20.82
CA ILE A 298 20.11 3.71 -20.38
C ILE A 298 19.14 3.71 -19.19
N ILE A 299 19.30 4.64 -18.23
CA ILE A 299 18.47 4.67 -17.01
C ILE A 299 17.24 5.58 -17.14
N ALA A 300 17.13 6.44 -18.16
CA ALA A 300 16.03 7.37 -18.31
C ALA A 300 14.65 6.70 -18.39
N PRO A 301 14.41 5.63 -19.18
CA PRO A 301 13.14 4.92 -19.19
C PRO A 301 12.77 4.35 -17.81
N TRP A 302 13.74 3.71 -17.13
CA TRP A 302 13.58 3.17 -15.80
C TRP A 302 13.22 4.24 -14.75
N ARG A 303 13.83 5.43 -14.81
CA ARG A 303 13.49 6.54 -13.91
C ARG A 303 12.05 7.02 -14.10
N TRP A 304 11.57 7.12 -15.34
CA TRP A 304 10.18 7.48 -15.64
C TRP A 304 9.19 6.43 -15.13
N ASP A 305 9.52 5.15 -15.28
CA ASP A 305 8.68 4.07 -14.78
C ASP A 305 8.67 4.03 -13.23
N LEU A 306 9.79 4.33 -12.59
CA LEU A 306 9.87 4.48 -11.13
C LEU A 306 8.94 5.61 -10.63
N ILE A 307 8.92 6.76 -11.31
CA ILE A 307 8.03 7.88 -10.97
C ILE A 307 6.56 7.47 -11.12
N LYS A 308 6.19 6.83 -12.23
CA LYS A 308 4.82 6.32 -12.45
C LYS A 308 4.40 5.32 -11.37
N THR A 309 5.26 4.37 -11.06
CA THR A 309 5.04 3.39 -9.99
C THR A 309 4.84 4.08 -8.63
N GLY A 310 5.63 5.12 -8.34
CA GLY A 310 5.46 5.94 -7.14
C GLY A 310 4.09 6.60 -7.04
N PHE A 311 3.58 7.15 -8.14
CA PHE A 311 2.21 7.72 -8.18
C PHE A 311 1.13 6.66 -7.96
N VAL A 312 1.25 5.50 -8.59
CA VAL A 312 0.31 4.39 -8.40
C VAL A 312 0.32 3.92 -6.94
N LEU A 313 1.50 3.73 -6.37
CA LEU A 313 1.66 3.33 -4.98
C LEU A 313 1.03 4.35 -4.02
N MET A 314 1.29 5.65 -4.23
CA MET A 314 0.70 6.72 -3.42
C MET A 314 -0.83 6.72 -3.52
N SER A 315 -1.38 6.50 -4.71
CA SER A 315 -2.83 6.41 -4.93
C SER A 315 -3.44 5.23 -4.19
N VAL A 316 -2.80 4.07 -4.22
CA VAL A 316 -3.23 2.87 -3.51
C VAL A 316 -3.19 3.09 -1.99
N ILE A 317 -2.11 3.62 -1.45
CA ILE A 317 -1.99 3.93 -0.01
C ILE A 317 -3.06 4.92 0.42
N THR A 318 -3.30 5.98 -0.37
CA THR A 318 -4.33 6.98 -0.10
C THR A 318 -5.73 6.34 -0.08
N ALA A 319 -6.05 5.50 -1.07
CA ALA A 319 -7.33 4.79 -1.13
C ALA A 319 -7.54 3.89 0.10
N PHE A 320 -6.53 3.12 0.49
CA PHE A 320 -6.59 2.29 1.70
C PHE A 320 -6.74 3.11 2.98
N THR A 321 -6.06 4.25 3.08
CA THR A 321 -6.17 5.15 4.23
C THR A 321 -7.59 5.71 4.35
N ILE A 322 -8.18 6.18 3.24
CA ILE A 322 -9.56 6.67 3.20
C ILE A 322 -10.54 5.55 3.56
N PHE A 323 -10.37 4.36 2.98
CA PHE A 323 -11.21 3.21 3.29
C PHE A 323 -11.13 2.83 4.77
N GLY A 324 -9.93 2.76 5.34
CA GLY A 324 -9.71 2.50 6.76
C GLY A 324 -10.39 3.55 7.65
N TRP A 325 -10.30 4.83 7.29
CA TRP A 325 -10.97 5.92 8.00
C TRP A 325 -12.50 5.81 7.99
N ILE A 326 -13.08 5.45 6.82
CA ILE A 326 -14.53 5.20 6.68
C ILE A 326 -14.97 4.03 7.56
N VAL A 327 -14.26 2.90 7.51
CA VAL A 327 -14.58 1.70 8.31
C VAL A 327 -14.50 2.01 9.80
N LEU A 328 -13.45 2.73 10.25
CA LEU A 328 -13.33 3.17 11.64
C LEU A 328 -14.48 4.09 12.06
N GLY A 329 -14.88 5.02 11.21
CA GLY A 329 -16.03 5.89 11.45
C GLY A 329 -17.33 5.11 11.65
N GLN A 330 -17.60 4.14 10.78
CA GLN A 330 -18.77 3.27 10.88
C GLN A 330 -18.78 2.42 12.14
N LEU A 331 -17.64 1.84 12.51
CA LEU A 331 -17.52 1.06 13.75
C LEU A 331 -17.77 1.92 14.99
N ARG A 332 -17.22 3.13 15.05
CA ARG A 332 -17.48 4.07 16.15
C ARG A 332 -18.96 4.45 16.26
N GLN A 333 -19.62 4.74 15.15
CA GLN A 333 -21.06 5.06 15.14
C GLN A 333 -21.90 3.88 15.64
N ARG A 334 -21.60 2.66 15.22
CA ARG A 334 -22.30 1.46 15.70
C ARG A 334 -22.17 1.27 17.21
N MET A 335 -20.96 1.44 17.75
CA MET A 335 -20.72 1.32 19.21
C MET A 335 -21.51 2.36 20.01
N VAL A 336 -21.60 3.60 19.54
CA VAL A 336 -22.40 4.65 20.19
C VAL A 336 -23.88 4.31 20.16
N MET A 337 -24.43 3.96 18.99
CA MET A 337 -25.82 3.59 18.83
C MET A 337 -26.23 2.38 19.70
N GLU A 338 -25.37 1.36 19.79
CA GLU A 338 -25.65 0.19 20.64
C GLU A 338 -25.71 0.56 22.13
N LYS A 339 -24.80 1.45 22.57
CA LYS A 339 -24.80 1.95 23.95
C LYS A 339 -26.08 2.76 24.26
N ASP A 340 -26.48 3.63 23.35
CA ASP A 340 -27.69 4.44 23.55
C ASP A 340 -28.95 3.58 23.52
N LEU A 341 -29.01 2.58 22.64
CA LEU A 341 -30.12 1.62 22.61
C LEU A 341 -30.23 0.83 23.92
N ARG A 342 -29.10 0.37 24.48
CA ARG A 342 -29.09 -0.32 25.77
C ARG A 342 -29.61 0.58 26.89
N ARG A 343 -29.19 1.85 26.92
CA ARG A 343 -29.67 2.83 27.92
C ARG A 343 -31.17 3.08 27.78
N ALA A 344 -31.64 3.31 26.56
CA ALA A 344 -33.08 3.49 26.31
C ALA A 344 -33.89 2.26 26.73
N HIS A 345 -33.42 1.06 26.42
CA HIS A 345 -34.08 -0.19 26.80
C HIS A 345 -34.14 -0.37 28.31
N GLN A 346 -33.08 -0.02 29.05
CA GLN A 346 -33.06 -0.09 30.52
C GLN A 346 -34.03 0.92 31.13
N ALA A 347 -34.03 2.17 30.64
CA ALA A 347 -34.93 3.19 31.09
C ALA A 347 -36.43 2.80 30.87
N MET A 348 -36.71 2.18 29.71
CA MET A 348 -38.09 1.65 29.46
C MET A 348 -38.46 0.54 30.42
N LYS A 349 -37.56 -0.37 30.78
CA LYS A 349 -37.81 -1.43 31.77
C LYS A 349 -38.09 -0.84 33.14
N ASP A 350 -37.31 0.14 33.57
CA ASP A 350 -37.47 0.78 34.88
C ASP A 350 -38.82 1.52 34.97
N MET A 351 -39.22 2.26 33.92
CA MET A 351 -40.54 2.90 33.85
C MET A 351 -41.69 1.88 33.86
N ALA A 352 -41.53 0.73 33.25
CA ALA A 352 -42.59 -0.30 33.18
C ALA A 352 -42.82 -1.03 34.50
N LEU A 353 -41.88 -0.97 35.47
CA LEU A 353 -41.91 -1.72 36.71
C LEU A 353 -42.04 -0.86 37.97
N THR A 354 -42.14 0.46 37.83
CA THR A 354 -42.23 1.43 38.92
C THR A 354 -43.58 2.15 38.87
N ASP A 355 -44.20 2.44 40.02
CA ASP A 355 -45.37 3.30 40.14
C ASP A 355 -44.96 4.77 40.09
N SER A 356 -45.56 5.55 39.19
CA SER A 356 -45.18 6.94 38.96
C SER A 356 -45.52 7.92 40.07
N LEU A 357 -46.52 7.62 40.91
CA LEU A 357 -46.94 8.48 42.03
C LEU A 357 -46.07 8.30 43.26
N THR A 358 -45.82 7.06 43.62
CA THR A 358 -45.13 6.74 44.90
C THR A 358 -43.66 6.43 44.73
N GLY A 359 -43.19 6.14 43.52
CA GLY A 359 -41.82 5.68 43.24
C GLY A 359 -41.53 4.24 43.71
N LEU A 360 -42.50 3.55 44.27
CA LEU A 360 -42.40 2.15 44.64
C LEU A 360 -42.49 1.22 43.42
N ALA A 361 -42.21 -0.06 43.61
CA ALA A 361 -42.51 -1.04 42.58
C ALA A 361 -44.01 -1.04 42.29
N ASN A 362 -44.39 -1.31 41.05
CA ASN A 362 -45.80 -1.49 40.70
C ASN A 362 -46.20 -2.97 40.80
N ARG A 363 -47.51 -3.21 40.68
CA ARG A 363 -48.11 -4.58 40.76
C ARG A 363 -47.41 -5.56 39.80
N ARG A 364 -47.07 -5.15 38.56
CA ARG A 364 -46.41 -6.02 37.59
C ARG A 364 -45.04 -6.51 38.07
N ARG A 365 -44.29 -5.66 38.79
CA ARG A 365 -43.04 -6.04 39.41
C ARG A 365 -43.22 -7.03 40.58
N LEU A 366 -44.29 -6.84 41.40
CA LEU A 366 -44.66 -7.79 42.43
C LEU A 366 -45.00 -9.16 41.85
N ASP A 367 -45.85 -9.23 40.81
CA ASP A 367 -46.25 -10.49 40.20
C ASP A 367 -45.06 -11.31 39.72
N THR A 368 -44.06 -10.63 39.15
CA THR A 368 -42.81 -11.27 38.70
C THR A 368 -41.96 -11.70 39.88
N ALA A 369 -41.69 -10.81 40.84
CA ALA A 369 -40.85 -11.05 41.98
C ALA A 369 -41.41 -12.15 42.90
N LEU A 370 -42.72 -12.14 43.14
CA LEU A 370 -43.41 -13.12 44.00
C LEU A 370 -43.29 -14.54 43.42
N ALA A 371 -43.46 -14.70 42.10
CA ALA A 371 -43.31 -16.00 41.46
C ALA A 371 -41.84 -16.51 41.53
N ASP A 372 -40.87 -15.63 41.41
CA ASP A 372 -39.43 -15.96 41.49
C ASP A 372 -39.03 -16.31 42.92
N GLU A 373 -39.47 -15.52 43.91
CA GLU A 373 -39.13 -15.73 45.32
C GLU A 373 -39.82 -17.00 45.89
N ILE A 374 -41.04 -17.33 45.49
CA ILE A 374 -41.66 -18.60 45.85
C ILE A 374 -40.84 -19.80 45.34
N ARG A 375 -40.34 -19.72 44.10
CA ARG A 375 -39.46 -20.75 43.53
C ARG A 375 -38.12 -20.86 44.28
N LEU A 376 -37.59 -19.73 44.71
CA LEU A 376 -36.34 -19.68 45.48
C LEU A 376 -36.54 -20.25 46.88
N ALA A 377 -37.60 -19.81 47.58
CA ALA A 377 -37.94 -20.28 48.93
C ALA A 377 -38.22 -21.80 48.96
N ARG A 378 -38.88 -22.37 47.91
CA ARG A 378 -39.09 -23.82 47.76
C ARG A 378 -37.75 -24.57 47.66
N ARG A 379 -36.75 -24.04 46.97
CA ARG A 379 -35.43 -24.68 46.87
C ARG A 379 -34.59 -24.58 48.15
N GLN A 380 -34.76 -23.47 48.87
CA GLN A 380 -33.97 -23.19 50.08
C GLN A 380 -34.60 -23.72 51.35
N GLY A 381 -35.85 -24.18 51.29
CA GLY A 381 -36.63 -24.59 52.50
C GLY A 381 -36.98 -23.41 53.41
N SER A 382 -37.01 -22.18 52.84
CA SER A 382 -37.27 -20.95 53.62
C SER A 382 -38.73 -20.52 53.55
N SER A 383 -39.15 -19.66 54.46
CA SER A 383 -40.46 -19.02 54.47
C SER A 383 -40.46 -17.79 53.55
N ILE A 384 -41.62 -17.44 53.05
CA ILE A 384 -41.87 -16.20 52.31
C ILE A 384 -43.12 -15.52 52.87
N SER A 385 -43.06 -14.23 53.14
CA SER A 385 -44.15 -13.48 53.69
C SER A 385 -44.59 -12.36 52.70
N LEU A 386 -45.90 -12.14 52.69
CA LEU A 386 -46.52 -11.04 51.98
C LEU A 386 -47.38 -10.23 52.94
N ILE A 387 -47.19 -8.93 52.96
CA ILE A 387 -48.03 -8.00 53.70
C ILE A 387 -48.85 -7.22 52.68
N MET A 388 -50.19 -7.26 52.82
CA MET A 388 -51.10 -6.36 52.10
C MET A 388 -51.50 -5.24 53.04
N ILE A 389 -51.44 -3.99 52.57
CA ILE A 389 -51.67 -2.78 53.35
C ILE A 389 -52.67 -1.91 52.60
N ASP A 390 -53.61 -1.34 53.37
CA ASP A 390 -54.61 -0.41 52.80
C ASP A 390 -54.76 0.80 53.74
N VAL A 391 -54.83 1.96 53.12
CA VAL A 391 -54.99 3.23 53.85
C VAL A 391 -56.43 3.36 54.37
N ASP A 392 -56.59 3.41 55.67
CA ASP A 392 -57.87 3.42 56.29
C ASP A 392 -58.69 4.70 55.93
N HIS A 393 -59.96 4.46 55.57
CA HIS A 393 -60.91 5.54 55.21
C HIS A 393 -60.40 6.46 54.07
N PHE A 394 -59.52 5.98 53.18
CA PHE A 394 -58.90 6.83 52.13
C PHE A 394 -59.93 7.47 51.20
N LYS A 395 -61.02 6.77 50.86
CA LYS A 395 -62.09 7.37 50.10
C LYS A 395 -62.65 8.61 50.81
N LEU A 396 -62.90 8.52 52.12
CA LEU A 396 -63.41 9.66 52.90
C LEU A 396 -62.38 10.82 52.99
N TYR A 397 -61.10 10.46 52.98
CA TYR A 397 -60.00 11.45 52.87
C TYR A 397 -60.10 12.23 51.56
N ASN A 398 -60.21 11.51 50.43
CA ASN A 398 -60.37 12.12 49.10
C ASN A 398 -61.62 13.01 49.01
N ASP A 399 -62.74 12.51 49.55
CA ASP A 399 -63.99 13.25 49.59
C ASP A 399 -63.88 14.56 50.41
N THR A 400 -63.03 14.59 51.41
CA THR A 400 -62.82 15.72 52.29
C THR A 400 -61.78 16.73 51.77
N TYR A 401 -60.66 16.24 51.24
CA TYR A 401 -59.50 17.10 50.91
C TYR A 401 -59.19 17.17 49.41
N GLY A 402 -59.91 16.39 48.59
CA GLY A 402 -59.74 16.34 47.14
C GLY A 402 -58.65 15.36 46.71
N HIS A 403 -58.68 14.96 45.43
CA HIS A 403 -57.76 13.93 44.88
C HIS A 403 -56.30 14.34 44.91
N ALA A 404 -55.99 15.63 44.75
CA ALA A 404 -54.59 16.06 44.82
C ALA A 404 -53.96 15.83 46.22
N ALA A 405 -54.71 16.15 47.29
CA ALA A 405 -54.31 15.83 48.64
C ALA A 405 -54.21 14.31 48.90
N GLY A 406 -55.09 13.54 48.26
CA GLY A 406 -55.02 12.08 48.26
C GLY A 406 -53.77 11.53 47.60
N ASP A 407 -53.36 12.10 46.48
CA ASP A 407 -52.11 11.72 45.82
C ASP A 407 -50.89 12.04 46.67
N ASP A 408 -50.87 13.20 47.33
CA ASP A 408 -49.81 13.57 48.29
C ASP A 408 -49.81 12.61 49.48
N CYS A 409 -50.96 12.23 49.99
CA CYS A 409 -51.12 11.24 51.07
C CYS A 409 -50.52 9.87 50.66
N LEU A 410 -50.90 9.36 49.46
CA LEU A 410 -50.36 8.08 48.95
C LEU A 410 -48.86 8.15 48.74
N SER A 411 -48.33 9.26 48.24
CA SER A 411 -46.89 9.47 48.09
C SER A 411 -46.18 9.44 49.45
N ALA A 412 -46.74 10.08 50.47
CA ALA A 412 -46.18 10.09 51.83
C ALA A 412 -46.24 8.73 52.48
N VAL A 413 -47.37 7.99 52.35
CA VAL A 413 -47.52 6.61 52.82
C VAL A 413 -46.52 5.68 52.08
N GLY A 414 -46.39 5.81 50.77
CA GLY A 414 -45.42 5.03 49.99
C GLY A 414 -43.98 5.25 50.46
N GLN A 415 -43.62 6.50 50.78
CA GLN A 415 -42.31 6.81 51.33
C GLN A 415 -42.15 6.25 52.78
N ALA A 416 -43.21 6.23 53.57
CA ALA A 416 -43.18 5.64 54.91
C ALA A 416 -42.93 4.13 54.82
N ILE A 417 -43.65 3.45 53.93
CA ILE A 417 -43.43 2.01 53.66
C ILE A 417 -41.98 1.76 53.18
N ALA A 418 -41.48 2.55 52.24
CA ALA A 418 -40.11 2.42 51.72
C ALA A 418 -39.04 2.58 52.84
N ARG A 419 -39.31 3.42 53.83
CA ARG A 419 -38.40 3.62 54.97
C ARG A 419 -38.40 2.44 55.98
N ALA A 420 -39.55 1.81 56.14
CA ALA A 420 -39.71 0.64 57.00
C ALA A 420 -39.12 -0.63 56.39
N VAL A 421 -39.15 -0.75 55.07
CA VAL A 421 -38.61 -1.88 54.32
C VAL A 421 -37.11 -1.68 54.04
N LYS A 422 -36.23 -2.20 54.91
CA LYS A 422 -34.80 -1.86 54.95
C LYS A 422 -33.89 -2.93 54.38
N ARG A 423 -34.33 -4.18 54.19
CA ARG A 423 -33.45 -5.30 53.79
C ARG A 423 -33.29 -5.36 52.27
N PRO A 424 -32.07 -5.58 51.76
CA PRO A 424 -31.91 -5.89 50.35
C PRO A 424 -32.65 -7.19 50.00
N GLY A 425 -33.59 -7.10 49.10
CA GLY A 425 -34.43 -8.24 48.72
C GLY A 425 -35.90 -8.07 49.09
N ASP A 426 -36.21 -7.29 50.16
CA ASP A 426 -37.59 -6.90 50.44
C ASP A 426 -38.09 -5.94 49.37
N LEU A 427 -39.34 -6.08 48.97
CA LEU A 427 -39.93 -5.30 47.91
C LEU A 427 -41.18 -4.57 48.35
N ALA A 428 -41.13 -3.26 48.47
CA ALA A 428 -42.29 -2.40 48.70
C ALA A 428 -42.96 -2.07 47.35
N VAL A 429 -44.24 -2.20 47.32
CA VAL A 429 -45.06 -2.16 46.09
C VAL A 429 -46.31 -1.30 46.31
N ARG A 430 -46.71 -0.49 45.36
CA ARG A 430 -48.09 0.00 45.25
C ARG A 430 -48.90 -1.01 44.44
N TYR A 431 -49.81 -1.71 45.12
CA TYR A 431 -50.59 -2.76 44.47
C TYR A 431 -51.71 -2.20 43.56
N GLY A 432 -52.34 -1.11 43.99
CA GLY A 432 -53.31 -0.34 43.19
C GLY A 432 -54.15 0.56 44.08
N GLY A 433 -54.56 1.75 43.56
CA GLY A 433 -55.34 2.71 44.32
C GLY A 433 -54.66 3.11 45.64
N GLU A 434 -55.32 2.84 46.75
CA GLU A 434 -54.85 3.02 48.14
C GLU A 434 -54.16 1.81 48.75
N GLU A 435 -54.00 0.73 47.96
CA GLU A 435 -53.44 -0.54 48.41
C GLU A 435 -51.94 -0.62 48.14
N PHE A 436 -51.19 -1.05 49.12
CA PHE A 436 -49.75 -1.33 49.06
C PHE A 436 -49.50 -2.79 49.43
N SER A 437 -48.38 -3.28 49.02
CA SER A 437 -47.91 -4.59 49.46
C SER A 437 -46.41 -4.60 49.75
N VAL A 438 -45.97 -5.48 50.63
CA VAL A 438 -44.57 -5.71 50.91
C VAL A 438 -44.29 -7.21 50.83
N LEU A 439 -43.37 -7.55 49.94
CA LEU A 439 -42.84 -8.93 49.80
C LEU A 439 -41.59 -9.06 50.63
N LEU A 440 -41.56 -10.07 51.49
CA LEU A 440 -40.49 -10.35 52.43
C LEU A 440 -39.96 -11.78 52.22
N PRO A 441 -38.90 -11.94 51.39
CA PRO A 441 -38.24 -13.21 51.23
C PRO A 441 -37.59 -13.67 52.55
N ASN A 442 -37.49 -14.97 52.73
CA ASN A 442 -36.84 -15.62 53.89
C ASN A 442 -37.28 -15.02 55.26
N THR A 443 -38.60 -14.76 55.40
CA THR A 443 -39.16 -14.12 56.58
C THR A 443 -40.35 -14.96 57.06
N ASP A 444 -40.38 -15.23 58.34
CA ASP A 444 -41.47 -15.96 58.99
C ASP A 444 -42.57 -15.00 59.51
N ILE A 445 -43.61 -15.54 60.15
CA ILE A 445 -44.73 -14.76 60.65
C ILE A 445 -44.30 -13.67 61.64
N ARG A 446 -43.36 -14.01 62.54
CA ARG A 446 -42.87 -13.05 63.55
C ARG A 446 -42.09 -11.92 62.90
N GLY A 447 -41.23 -12.26 61.96
CA GLY A 447 -40.48 -11.26 61.22
C GLY A 447 -41.36 -10.34 60.40
N ALA A 448 -42.42 -10.89 59.77
CA ALA A 448 -43.39 -10.11 59.00
C ALA A 448 -44.23 -9.22 59.90
N ALA A 449 -44.62 -9.69 61.10
CA ALA A 449 -45.34 -8.91 62.08
C ALA A 449 -44.55 -7.66 62.51
N LEU A 450 -43.24 -7.84 62.82
CA LEU A 450 -42.38 -6.70 63.17
C LEU A 450 -42.27 -5.64 62.06
N VAL A 451 -42.21 -6.08 60.78
CA VAL A 451 -42.18 -5.16 59.64
C VAL A 451 -43.55 -4.49 59.47
N ALA A 452 -44.68 -5.21 59.64
CA ALA A 452 -45.99 -4.62 59.57
C ALA A 452 -46.21 -3.54 60.66
N GLU A 453 -45.78 -3.84 61.89
CA GLU A 453 -45.85 -2.90 63.01
C GLU A 453 -45.00 -1.64 62.72
N ASP A 454 -43.72 -1.81 62.29
CA ASP A 454 -42.82 -0.65 61.90
C ASP A 454 -43.44 0.19 60.78
N ILE A 455 -44.10 -0.43 59.82
CA ILE A 455 -44.82 0.28 58.73
C ILE A 455 -46.00 1.08 59.32
N LEU A 456 -46.88 0.49 60.13
CA LEU A 456 -48.06 1.13 60.67
C LEU A 456 -47.67 2.28 61.63
N GLU A 457 -46.64 2.07 62.47
CA GLU A 457 -46.11 3.10 63.34
C GLU A 457 -45.48 4.25 62.55
N THR A 458 -44.73 3.94 61.47
CA THR A 458 -44.17 4.97 60.59
C THR A 458 -45.26 5.77 59.91
N ILE A 459 -46.35 5.15 59.47
CA ILE A 459 -47.50 5.86 58.87
C ILE A 459 -48.20 6.74 59.90
N ARG A 460 -48.45 6.23 61.14
CA ARG A 460 -48.98 7.06 62.25
C ARG A 460 -48.12 8.24 62.59
N SER A 461 -46.80 8.07 62.56
CA SER A 461 -45.84 9.14 62.85
C SER A 461 -45.90 10.31 61.84
N LEU A 462 -46.46 10.09 60.63
CA LEU A 462 -46.67 11.18 59.67
C LEU A 462 -47.65 12.25 60.20
N GLN A 463 -48.55 11.89 61.16
CA GLN A 463 -49.55 12.76 61.77
C GLN A 463 -50.34 13.57 60.69
N MET A 464 -50.62 12.94 59.55
CA MET A 464 -51.40 13.58 58.50
C MET A 464 -52.84 13.75 58.92
N GLU A 465 -53.34 15.00 58.98
CA GLU A 465 -54.68 15.30 59.44
C GLU A 465 -55.74 14.60 58.57
N HIS A 466 -56.68 13.93 59.23
CA HIS A 466 -57.84 13.29 58.62
C HIS A 466 -59.08 13.57 59.50
N SER A 467 -59.68 14.75 59.30
CA SER A 467 -60.77 15.22 60.14
C SER A 467 -61.99 14.33 60.18
N ALA A 468 -62.21 13.53 59.14
CA ALA A 468 -63.30 12.59 59.04
C ALA A 468 -62.95 11.17 59.56
N HIS A 469 -61.71 10.95 60.03
CA HIS A 469 -61.26 9.71 60.63
C HIS A 469 -61.49 9.74 62.16
N PRO A 470 -61.96 8.62 62.76
CA PRO A 470 -62.18 8.59 64.21
C PRO A 470 -60.99 8.96 65.10
N LEU A 471 -59.74 8.74 64.63
CA LEU A 471 -58.49 9.07 65.31
C LEU A 471 -57.94 10.46 64.92
N GLY A 472 -58.55 11.14 63.99
CA GLY A 472 -58.13 12.48 63.56
C GLY A 472 -56.93 12.54 62.63
N HIS A 473 -56.34 11.42 62.31
CA HIS A 473 -55.15 11.33 61.41
C HIS A 473 -55.23 10.07 60.53
N VAL A 474 -54.39 10.02 59.47
CA VAL A 474 -54.26 8.89 58.52
C VAL A 474 -53.67 7.69 59.23
N THR A 475 -54.33 6.56 59.08
CA THR A 475 -53.86 5.24 59.54
C THR A 475 -53.94 4.23 58.40
N ALA A 476 -53.38 3.07 58.58
CA ALA A 476 -53.47 1.99 57.63
C ALA A 476 -53.75 0.64 58.37
N SER A 477 -54.37 -0.25 57.66
CA SER A 477 -54.55 -1.63 58.14
C SER A 477 -53.68 -2.59 57.29
N ALA A 478 -53.18 -3.65 57.92
CA ALA A 478 -52.33 -4.60 57.24
C ALA A 478 -52.76 -6.05 57.46
N GLY A 479 -52.61 -6.87 56.45
CA GLY A 479 -52.83 -8.32 56.50
C GLY A 479 -51.58 -9.10 56.12
N ILE A 480 -51.17 -10.03 56.93
CA ILE A 480 -49.94 -10.80 56.78
C ILE A 480 -50.29 -12.23 56.36
N ALA A 481 -49.69 -12.69 55.28
CA ALA A 481 -49.68 -14.11 54.91
C ALA A 481 -48.24 -14.64 54.83
N VAL A 482 -48.09 -15.85 55.28
CA VAL A 482 -46.78 -16.57 55.25
C VAL A 482 -46.96 -17.90 54.54
N GLY A 483 -46.06 -18.20 53.68
CA GLY A 483 -45.98 -19.47 52.99
C GLY A 483 -44.64 -20.19 53.24
N LYS A 484 -44.70 -21.49 53.33
CA LYS A 484 -43.55 -22.37 53.33
C LYS A 484 -43.57 -23.26 52.09
N PRO A 485 -43.10 -22.80 50.93
CA PRO A 485 -43.29 -23.49 49.66
C PRO A 485 -42.63 -24.88 49.56
N ALA A 486 -41.72 -25.22 50.50
CA ALA A 486 -41.16 -26.57 50.62
C ALA A 486 -42.10 -27.56 51.30
N GLU A 487 -42.97 -27.07 52.16
CA GLU A 487 -43.88 -27.89 52.98
C GLU A 487 -45.32 -27.90 52.49
N GLN A 488 -45.69 -26.86 51.73
CA GLN A 488 -47.07 -26.61 51.29
C GLN A 488 -47.09 -26.18 49.81
N ASP A 489 -48.21 -26.38 49.15
CA ASP A 489 -48.43 -25.86 47.79
C ASP A 489 -48.78 -24.35 47.83
N VAL A 490 -47.75 -23.53 47.83
CA VAL A 490 -47.88 -22.06 47.83
C VAL A 490 -47.78 -21.55 46.43
N SER A 491 -48.81 -20.88 45.98
CA SER A 491 -48.84 -20.12 44.73
C SER A 491 -48.96 -18.61 45.02
N PRO A 492 -48.56 -17.72 44.05
CA PRO A 492 -48.76 -16.27 44.20
C PRO A 492 -50.22 -15.89 44.56
N ALA A 493 -51.18 -16.52 43.91
CA ALA A 493 -52.60 -16.24 44.14
C ALA A 493 -53.07 -16.64 45.57
N VAL A 494 -52.60 -17.79 46.07
CA VAL A 494 -52.91 -18.26 47.43
C VAL A 494 -52.35 -17.30 48.47
N LEU A 495 -51.10 -16.84 48.29
CA LEU A 495 -50.45 -15.95 49.24
C LEU A 495 -51.11 -14.58 49.29
N ILE A 496 -51.48 -14.03 48.12
CA ILE A 496 -52.20 -12.76 48.00
C ILE A 496 -53.58 -12.87 48.64
N GLU A 497 -54.36 -13.92 48.29
CA GLU A 497 -55.70 -14.13 48.84
C GLU A 497 -55.67 -14.29 50.38
N SER A 498 -54.64 -14.98 50.92
CA SER A 498 -54.46 -15.15 52.35
C SER A 498 -54.15 -13.81 53.03
N ALA A 499 -53.28 -12.97 52.47
CA ALA A 499 -52.96 -11.67 53.00
C ALA A 499 -54.19 -10.74 52.96
N ASP A 500 -54.96 -10.77 51.87
CA ASP A 500 -56.21 -9.99 51.74
C ASP A 500 -57.25 -10.39 52.80
N LYS A 501 -57.40 -11.69 53.10
CA LYS A 501 -58.32 -12.15 54.16
C LYS A 501 -57.88 -11.59 55.54
N MET A 502 -56.60 -11.55 55.82
CA MET A 502 -56.03 -10.97 57.04
C MET A 502 -56.23 -9.44 57.09
N LEU A 503 -56.01 -8.74 55.97
CA LEU A 503 -56.26 -7.31 55.87
C LEU A 503 -57.76 -6.98 56.10
N TYR A 504 -58.64 -7.78 55.55
CA TYR A 504 -60.08 -7.65 55.82
C TYR A 504 -60.42 -7.83 57.30
N ALA A 505 -59.80 -8.84 57.97
CA ALA A 505 -59.95 -9.02 59.40
C ALA A 505 -59.46 -7.82 60.21
N ALA A 506 -58.31 -7.26 59.86
CA ALA A 506 -57.77 -6.04 60.48
C ALA A 506 -58.74 -4.86 60.37
N LYS A 507 -59.37 -4.67 59.22
CA LYS A 507 -60.37 -3.62 58.99
C LYS A 507 -61.65 -3.84 59.83
N GLN A 508 -62.09 -5.12 59.98
CA GLN A 508 -63.24 -5.45 60.81
C GLN A 508 -63.03 -5.27 62.31
N GLN A 509 -61.82 -5.54 62.77
CA GLN A 509 -61.47 -5.45 64.19
C GLN A 509 -61.16 -4.03 64.69
N GLY A 510 -61.44 -3.00 63.88
CA GLY A 510 -61.33 -1.63 64.29
C GLY A 510 -60.26 -0.82 63.58
N ARG A 511 -59.63 -1.36 62.52
CA ARG A 511 -58.56 -0.72 61.71
C ARG A 511 -57.32 -0.36 62.51
N ASP A 512 -56.38 0.36 61.89
CA ASP A 512 -55.14 0.80 62.45
C ASP A 512 -54.36 -0.32 63.16
N ARG A 513 -54.35 -1.51 62.53
CA ARG A 513 -53.72 -2.73 63.05
C ARG A 513 -53.28 -3.68 61.96
N TYR A 514 -52.47 -4.66 62.29
CA TYR A 514 -52.27 -5.79 61.42
C TYR A 514 -52.96 -7.06 61.99
N CYS A 515 -53.37 -7.94 61.10
CA CYS A 515 -53.81 -9.30 61.46
C CYS A 515 -52.95 -10.32 60.69
N SER A 516 -52.67 -11.44 61.29
CA SER A 516 -51.98 -12.58 60.71
C SER A 516 -52.73 -13.90 60.99
N GLY A 517 -52.61 -14.83 60.04
CA GLY A 517 -53.10 -16.20 60.23
C GLY A 517 -51.97 -17.11 60.71
N GLY A 518 -52.01 -17.56 61.96
CA GLY A 518 -51.08 -18.54 62.52
C GLY A 518 -51.70 -19.88 62.79
N ASP A 519 -50.88 -20.88 63.21
CA ASP A 519 -51.32 -22.23 63.55
C ASP A 519 -52.36 -22.27 64.74
N SER A 520 -52.42 -21.19 65.48
CA SER A 520 -53.33 -20.99 66.63
C SER A 520 -54.61 -20.22 66.29
N GLY A 521 -54.83 -19.82 65.08
CA GLY A 521 -55.98 -19.05 64.66
C GLY A 521 -55.64 -17.61 64.19
N LEU A 522 -56.64 -16.74 64.15
CA LEU A 522 -56.48 -15.32 63.75
C LEU A 522 -55.87 -14.54 64.94
N GLU A 523 -54.65 -14.03 64.76
CA GLU A 523 -54.02 -13.11 65.69
C GLU A 523 -53.99 -11.71 65.11
N CYS A 524 -54.56 -10.73 65.84
CA CYS A 524 -54.53 -9.33 65.47
C CYS A 524 -53.91 -8.49 66.58
N ASP A 525 -52.97 -7.64 66.20
CA ASP A 525 -52.29 -6.74 67.11
C ASP A 525 -52.42 -5.27 66.59
N GLY A 526 -52.57 -4.33 67.50
CA GLY A 526 -52.76 -2.94 67.20
C GLY A 526 -52.93 -2.11 68.50
N PRO A 527 -52.90 -0.81 68.45
CA PRO A 527 -52.96 0.06 69.62
C PRO A 527 -54.21 -0.10 70.43
#